data_eb2ed4018959581ccc7d77e94931e0b0
#
_entry.id   eb2ed4018959581ccc7d77e94931e0b0
#
_cell.length_a   1.000
_cell.length_b   1.000
_cell.length_c   1.000
_cell.angle_alpha   90.00
_cell.angle_beta   90.00
_cell.angle_gamma   90.00
#
_symmetry.space_group_name_H-M   'P 1'
#
loop_
_entity.id
_entity.type
_entity.pdbx_description
1 polymer ?
#
loop_
_entity_poly.entity_id
_entity_poly.type
_entity_poly.pdbx_seq_one_letter_code
_entity_poly.pdbx_strand_id
1 'polypeptide(L)'
;MKKVYLCFLAAVLLAACSPSGTQLPTPTLRPVAVVTLTLYAGAPPTTTPSLTPADTPTPLPTATPTPRLHTIRRGEDLFGIALYYGITLQDLLTANPTVNAYALRIGDQLVVPAAQYTPTLDPRNPPSPTPVGLSLPQPDCYPTQDGGIWCFALLINPQTFDVEGVSAVFRLYDRQSGQIFSQNAYPPLNRLPAGGVLPLAVFFSPPAPVQFDAGIELLTALPIPPESKRYQEVEITRDEINLSEDGLLADVKGSLRLNGEEDAAAGVVIVAAVALDAQDRVVGVRSWASDQPLMGEQTLPFHLRVYTSSSPIVRVILLAEAIP
;
A
#
# COMPACT_ATOMS: atom_id res chain seq x y z
N MET A 1 5.45 -15.15 71.41
CA MET A 1 4.04 -15.30 71.85
C MET A 1 3.21 -15.44 70.59
N LYS A 2 2.96 -16.64 70.14
CA LYS A 2 1.72 -17.45 70.25
C LYS A 2 0.45 -16.68 69.92
N LYS A 3 -0.17 -17.01 68.74
CA LYS A 3 -1.55 -17.45 68.51
C LYS A 3 -1.79 -17.49 67.01
N VAL A 4 -1.97 -18.60 66.30
CA VAL A 4 -2.97 -19.68 66.33
C VAL A 4 -4.22 -19.35 65.51
N TYR A 5 -4.31 -20.07 64.35
CA TYR A 5 -5.48 -20.66 63.63
C TYR A 5 -6.79 -19.89 63.45
N LEU A 6 -7.26 -19.88 62.21
CA LEU A 6 -8.59 -20.42 61.89
C LEU A 6 -8.69 -20.83 60.37
N CYS A 7 -8.82 -22.14 60.15
CA CYS A 7 -9.31 -22.74 58.92
C CYS A 7 -10.80 -22.46 58.76
N PHE A 8 -11.23 -21.96 57.60
CA PHE A 8 -12.62 -22.11 57.16
C PHE A 8 -12.65 -22.88 55.83
N LEU A 9 -13.09 -24.16 55.95
CA LEU A 9 -13.56 -24.98 54.86
C LEU A 9 -14.90 -24.41 54.39
N ALA A 10 -15.00 -23.99 53.15
CA ALA A 10 -16.25 -23.78 52.45
C ALA A 10 -16.32 -24.72 51.26
N ALA A 11 -17.16 -25.74 51.39
CA ALA A 11 -17.57 -26.64 50.35
C ALA A 11 -18.40 -25.88 49.30
N VAL A 12 -17.97 -25.80 48.08
CA VAL A 12 -18.75 -25.26 46.97
C VAL A 12 -19.28 -26.42 46.12
N LEU A 13 -20.57 -26.51 46.10
CA LEU A 13 -21.40 -27.42 45.31
C LEU A 13 -21.11 -27.25 43.79
N LEU A 14 -20.72 -28.34 43.15
CA LEU A 14 -20.66 -28.48 41.71
C LEU A 14 -22.09 -28.55 41.15
N ALA A 15 -22.53 -27.47 40.53
CA ALA A 15 -23.70 -27.49 39.66
C ALA A 15 -23.20 -27.77 38.23
N ALA A 16 -23.44 -28.98 37.78
CA ALA A 16 -23.22 -29.39 36.39
C ALA A 16 -24.27 -28.73 35.47
N CYS A 17 -23.88 -27.74 34.69
CA CYS A 17 -24.66 -27.27 33.54
C CYS A 17 -24.28 -28.08 32.30
N SER A 18 -25.20 -28.93 31.86
CA SER A 18 -25.11 -29.61 30.56
C SER A 18 -25.25 -28.59 29.42
N PRO A 19 -24.37 -28.59 28.41
CA PRO A 19 -24.60 -27.77 27.22
C PRO A 19 -25.71 -28.38 26.39
N SER A 20 -26.78 -27.65 26.17
CA SER A 20 -27.82 -27.96 25.19
C SER A 20 -27.17 -27.92 23.79
N GLY A 21 -27.07 -29.09 23.17
CA GLY A 21 -26.60 -29.23 21.82
C GLY A 21 -27.51 -28.54 20.80
N THR A 22 -27.04 -27.46 20.24
CA THR A 22 -27.67 -26.86 19.07
C THR A 22 -27.37 -27.74 17.87
N GLN A 23 -28.36 -28.52 17.43
CA GLN A 23 -28.26 -29.28 16.18
C GLN A 23 -28.16 -28.30 15.02
N LEU A 24 -27.06 -28.39 14.24
CA LEU A 24 -26.97 -27.75 12.94
C LEU A 24 -28.05 -28.34 12.01
N PRO A 25 -28.75 -27.52 11.22
CA PRO A 25 -29.65 -28.03 10.20
C PRO A 25 -28.89 -28.78 9.13
N THR A 26 -29.28 -30.03 8.91
CA THR A 26 -28.77 -30.88 7.83
C THR A 26 -29.12 -30.22 6.49
N PRO A 27 -28.18 -30.06 5.54
CA PRO A 27 -28.51 -29.56 4.23
C PRO A 27 -29.37 -30.55 3.48
N THR A 28 -30.61 -30.17 3.20
CA THR A 28 -31.52 -30.92 2.34
C THR A 28 -31.04 -30.78 0.90
N LEU A 29 -30.53 -31.89 0.33
CA LEU A 29 -30.21 -31.97 -1.09
C LEU A 29 -31.49 -31.82 -1.91
N ARG A 30 -31.59 -30.75 -2.67
CA ARG A 30 -32.63 -30.61 -3.70
C ARG A 30 -32.38 -31.60 -4.81
N PRO A 31 -33.40 -32.36 -5.26
CA PRO A 31 -33.22 -33.25 -6.40
C PRO A 31 -32.89 -32.45 -7.64
N VAL A 32 -31.79 -32.85 -8.30
CA VAL A 32 -31.43 -32.33 -9.62
C VAL A 32 -32.45 -32.88 -10.62
N ALA A 33 -33.13 -32.00 -11.33
CA ALA A 33 -34.02 -32.39 -12.39
C ALA A 33 -33.19 -33.02 -13.53
N VAL A 34 -33.40 -34.31 -13.77
CA VAL A 34 -32.85 -35.01 -14.93
C VAL A 34 -33.61 -34.52 -16.16
N VAL A 35 -32.98 -33.71 -17.00
CA VAL A 35 -33.51 -33.36 -18.31
C VAL A 35 -33.27 -34.52 -19.23
N THR A 36 -34.35 -35.25 -19.53
CA THR A 36 -34.35 -36.30 -20.55
C THR A 36 -34.35 -35.63 -21.93
N LEU A 37 -33.23 -35.77 -22.64
CA LEU A 37 -33.16 -35.39 -24.05
C LEU A 37 -33.95 -36.38 -24.91
N THR A 38 -35.13 -35.97 -25.38
CA THR A 38 -35.84 -36.67 -26.42
C THR A 38 -35.16 -36.45 -27.76
N LEU A 39 -34.73 -37.54 -28.42
CA LEU A 39 -34.23 -37.49 -29.78
C LEU A 39 -35.36 -37.03 -30.71
N TYR A 40 -35.19 -35.84 -31.28
CA TYR A 40 -36.08 -35.29 -32.28
C TYR A 40 -35.87 -36.02 -33.61
N ALA A 41 -36.87 -36.77 -34.08
CA ALA A 41 -36.85 -37.40 -35.39
C ALA A 41 -36.84 -36.31 -36.50
N GLY A 42 -35.96 -36.50 -37.46
CA GLY A 42 -35.61 -35.54 -38.48
C GLY A 42 -36.83 -34.96 -39.26
N ALA A 43 -36.82 -33.64 -39.40
CA ALA A 43 -37.71 -32.92 -40.27
C ALA A 43 -37.31 -33.12 -41.75
N PRO A 44 -38.26 -33.07 -42.69
CA PRO A 44 -37.98 -33.20 -44.12
C PRO A 44 -37.13 -32.02 -44.62
N PRO A 45 -36.36 -32.18 -45.71
CA PRO A 45 -35.48 -31.16 -46.22
C PRO A 45 -36.26 -29.91 -46.68
N THR A 46 -36.09 -28.81 -46.01
CA THR A 46 -36.60 -27.53 -46.42
C THR A 46 -35.66 -26.97 -47.50
N THR A 47 -36.22 -26.59 -48.64
CA THR A 47 -35.50 -25.93 -49.73
C THR A 47 -34.91 -24.61 -49.20
N THR A 48 -33.59 -24.52 -49.22
CA THR A 48 -32.83 -23.32 -48.81
C THR A 48 -33.15 -22.18 -49.78
N PRO A 49 -33.67 -21.02 -49.32
CA PRO A 49 -33.74 -19.86 -50.18
C PRO A 49 -32.30 -19.35 -50.41
N SER A 50 -31.99 -19.09 -51.67
CA SER A 50 -30.71 -18.46 -52.07
C SER A 50 -30.66 -17.06 -51.42
N LEU A 51 -29.73 -16.85 -50.51
CA LEU A 51 -29.51 -15.55 -49.90
C LEU A 51 -28.86 -14.63 -50.92
N THR A 52 -29.62 -13.60 -51.35
CA THR A 52 -29.05 -12.43 -52.03
C THR A 52 -27.97 -11.82 -51.10
N PRO A 53 -26.79 -11.47 -51.58
CA PRO A 53 -25.79 -10.82 -50.72
C PRO A 53 -26.37 -9.52 -50.18
N ALA A 54 -26.51 -9.44 -48.87
CA ALA A 54 -26.84 -8.19 -48.19
C ALA A 54 -25.70 -7.22 -48.36
N ASP A 55 -26.02 -5.99 -48.75
CA ASP A 55 -25.05 -4.89 -48.80
C ASP A 55 -24.33 -4.79 -47.44
N THR A 56 -23.00 -4.93 -47.47
CA THR A 56 -22.17 -4.77 -46.30
C THR A 56 -22.32 -3.29 -45.84
N PRO A 57 -22.78 -3.04 -44.62
CA PRO A 57 -22.89 -1.66 -44.17
C PRO A 57 -21.51 -1.01 -44.17
N THR A 58 -21.39 0.10 -44.87
CA THR A 58 -20.18 0.95 -44.90
C THR A 58 -19.89 1.34 -43.44
N PRO A 59 -18.68 1.07 -42.89
CA PRO A 59 -18.37 1.45 -41.52
C PRO A 59 -18.53 2.95 -41.36
N LEU A 60 -19.32 3.35 -40.36
CA LEU A 60 -19.44 4.76 -39.98
C LEU A 60 -18.05 5.28 -39.64
N PRO A 61 -17.65 6.48 -40.09
CA PRO A 61 -16.36 7.04 -39.72
C PRO A 61 -16.30 7.19 -38.21
N THR A 62 -15.36 6.48 -37.57
CA THR A 62 -15.05 6.61 -36.13
C THR A 62 -14.58 8.04 -35.88
N ALA A 63 -15.25 8.76 -35.00
CA ALA A 63 -14.85 10.11 -34.63
C ALA A 63 -13.40 10.11 -34.15
N THR A 64 -12.53 10.81 -34.86
CA THR A 64 -11.12 10.98 -34.41
C THR A 64 -11.11 11.84 -33.16
N PRO A 65 -10.62 11.34 -32.03
CA PRO A 65 -10.63 12.09 -30.80
C PRO A 65 -9.71 13.33 -30.93
N THR A 66 -10.23 14.50 -30.51
CA THR A 66 -9.51 15.76 -30.61
C THR A 66 -8.43 15.85 -29.51
N PRO A 67 -7.18 16.19 -29.85
CA PRO A 67 -6.13 16.43 -28.87
C PRO A 67 -6.51 17.55 -27.90
N ARG A 68 -6.12 17.42 -26.64
CA ARG A 68 -6.29 18.45 -25.61
C ARG A 68 -4.99 19.19 -25.39
N LEU A 69 -5.05 20.45 -24.92
CA LEU A 69 -3.89 21.21 -24.48
C LEU A 69 -3.87 21.25 -22.97
N HIS A 70 -2.70 20.96 -22.39
CA HIS A 70 -2.43 21.11 -20.97
C HIS A 70 -1.38 22.21 -20.77
N THR A 71 -1.63 23.15 -19.83
CA THR A 71 -0.67 24.17 -19.47
C THR A 71 0.05 23.74 -18.19
N ILE A 72 1.38 23.62 -18.26
CA ILE A 72 2.21 23.15 -17.15
C ILE A 72 2.11 24.10 -15.96
N ARG A 73 1.83 23.54 -14.78
CA ARG A 73 1.75 24.27 -13.51
C ARG A 73 2.95 23.96 -12.63
N ARG A 74 3.11 24.77 -11.60
CA ARG A 74 4.19 24.58 -10.63
C ARG A 74 4.08 23.21 -9.93
N GLY A 75 5.15 22.44 -9.98
CA GLY A 75 5.25 21.11 -9.34
C GLY A 75 4.73 19.95 -10.18
N GLU A 76 4.29 20.22 -11.41
CA GLU A 76 3.92 19.15 -12.34
C GLU A 76 5.15 18.64 -13.10
N ASP A 77 5.19 17.34 -13.35
CA ASP A 77 6.14 16.67 -14.24
C ASP A 77 5.40 15.91 -15.36
N LEU A 78 6.12 15.52 -16.40
CA LEU A 78 5.49 14.85 -17.54
C LEU A 78 4.86 13.51 -17.19
N PHE A 79 5.42 12.80 -16.23
CA PHE A 79 4.86 11.51 -15.80
C PHE A 79 3.52 11.72 -15.06
N GLY A 80 3.47 12.65 -14.13
CA GLY A 80 2.25 13.03 -13.41
C GLY A 80 1.15 13.53 -14.36
N ILE A 81 1.52 14.34 -15.36
CA ILE A 81 0.59 14.83 -16.39
C ILE A 81 0.06 13.66 -17.23
N ALA A 82 0.93 12.76 -17.69
CA ALA A 82 0.52 11.59 -18.45
C ALA A 82 -0.46 10.71 -17.65
N LEU A 83 -0.15 10.48 -16.38
CA LEU A 83 -1.00 9.72 -15.47
C LEU A 83 -2.37 10.40 -15.25
N TYR A 84 -2.38 11.74 -15.06
CA TYR A 84 -3.61 12.51 -14.89
C TYR A 84 -4.56 12.38 -16.08
N TYR A 85 -4.00 12.30 -17.30
CA TYR A 85 -4.80 12.14 -18.52
C TYR A 85 -5.01 10.68 -18.94
N GLY A 86 -4.49 9.71 -18.21
CA GLY A 86 -4.63 8.28 -18.51
C GLY A 86 -3.92 7.83 -19.79
N ILE A 87 -2.80 8.46 -20.13
CA ILE A 87 -1.94 8.13 -21.27
C ILE A 87 -0.54 7.70 -20.80
N THR A 88 0.23 7.07 -21.67
CA THR A 88 1.61 6.74 -21.33
C THR A 88 2.52 7.98 -21.45
N LEU A 89 3.60 8.01 -20.67
CA LEU A 89 4.62 9.05 -20.81
C LEU A 89 5.19 9.09 -22.24
N GLN A 90 5.33 7.94 -22.86
CA GLN A 90 5.81 7.81 -24.23
C GLN A 90 4.87 8.46 -25.26
N ASP A 91 3.55 8.28 -25.09
CA ASP A 91 2.55 8.92 -25.96
C ASP A 91 2.59 10.44 -25.79
N LEU A 92 2.72 10.92 -24.55
CA LEU A 92 2.84 12.34 -24.26
C LEU A 92 4.10 12.93 -24.89
N LEU A 93 5.26 12.27 -24.78
CA LEU A 93 6.50 12.70 -25.41
C LEU A 93 6.45 12.65 -26.94
N THR A 94 5.83 11.63 -27.51
CA THR A 94 5.64 11.49 -28.95
C THR A 94 4.79 12.61 -29.52
N ALA A 95 3.75 13.03 -28.78
CA ALA A 95 2.90 14.16 -29.17
C ALA A 95 3.60 15.53 -28.98
N ASN A 96 4.72 15.59 -28.23
CA ASN A 96 5.46 16.81 -27.91
C ASN A 96 6.96 16.66 -28.17
N PRO A 97 7.40 16.42 -29.41
CA PRO A 97 8.79 16.08 -29.72
C PRO A 97 9.81 17.21 -29.42
N THR A 98 9.34 18.43 -29.27
CA THR A 98 10.18 19.61 -28.97
C THR A 98 10.34 19.88 -27.48
N VAL A 99 9.60 19.16 -26.63
CA VAL A 99 9.61 19.36 -25.17
C VAL A 99 10.81 18.65 -24.55
N ASN A 100 11.61 19.39 -23.80
CA ASN A 100 12.69 18.80 -22.99
C ASN A 100 12.13 18.33 -21.66
N ALA A 101 12.09 17.00 -21.48
CA ALA A 101 11.58 16.37 -20.26
C ALA A 101 12.30 16.82 -18.97
N TYR A 102 13.56 17.26 -19.08
CA TYR A 102 14.40 17.70 -17.95
C TYR A 102 14.35 19.20 -17.70
N ALA A 103 13.63 19.98 -18.52
CA ALA A 103 13.61 21.43 -18.44
C ALA A 103 12.22 21.99 -18.77
N LEU A 104 11.20 21.52 -18.05
CA LEU A 104 9.84 21.99 -18.19
C LEU A 104 9.71 23.43 -17.62
N ARG A 105 9.01 24.29 -18.35
CA ARG A 105 8.70 25.64 -17.88
C ARG A 105 7.24 25.76 -17.51
N ILE A 106 6.98 26.39 -16.37
CA ILE A 106 5.63 26.73 -15.96
C ILE A 106 5.01 27.67 -17.02
N GLY A 107 3.82 27.31 -17.50
CA GLY A 107 3.11 28.06 -18.53
C GLY A 107 3.27 27.48 -19.94
N ASP A 108 4.22 26.58 -20.19
CA ASP A 108 4.34 25.90 -21.48
C ASP A 108 3.11 25.01 -21.71
N GLN A 109 2.70 24.88 -22.98
CA GLN A 109 1.58 24.05 -23.36
C GLN A 109 2.05 22.72 -23.93
N LEU A 110 1.44 21.64 -23.45
CA LEU A 110 1.61 20.28 -23.93
C LEU A 110 0.37 19.83 -24.71
N VAL A 111 0.61 19.23 -25.86
CA VAL A 111 -0.42 18.52 -26.61
C VAL A 111 -0.66 17.18 -25.91
N VAL A 112 -1.85 16.98 -25.35
CA VAL A 112 -2.25 15.70 -24.75
C VAL A 112 -3.00 14.93 -25.81
N PRO A 113 -2.46 13.81 -26.32
CA PRO A 113 -3.18 12.97 -27.26
C PRO A 113 -4.47 12.47 -26.61
N ALA A 114 -5.52 12.34 -27.41
CA ALA A 114 -6.73 11.74 -26.90
C ALA A 114 -6.46 10.30 -26.50
N ALA A 115 -6.80 9.96 -25.27
CA ALA A 115 -6.60 8.62 -24.75
C ALA A 115 -7.41 7.63 -25.62
N GLN A 116 -6.72 6.90 -26.48
CA GLN A 116 -7.25 5.69 -27.10
C GLN A 116 -6.99 4.53 -26.16
N TYR A 117 -7.63 4.53 -25.01
CA TYR A 117 -7.57 3.39 -24.10
C TYR A 117 -8.53 2.32 -24.61
N THR A 118 -8.16 1.66 -25.68
CA THR A 118 -8.60 0.30 -25.94
C THR A 118 -7.61 -0.57 -25.13
N PRO A 119 -8.05 -1.36 -24.16
CA PRO A 119 -7.17 -2.33 -23.51
C PRO A 119 -6.90 -3.44 -24.53
N THR A 120 -6.06 -3.13 -25.52
CA THR A 120 -5.43 -4.15 -26.34
C THR A 120 -4.37 -4.75 -25.44
N LEU A 121 -4.48 -6.03 -25.14
CA LEU A 121 -3.44 -6.82 -24.52
C LEU A 121 -2.23 -6.84 -25.46
N ASP A 122 -1.48 -5.73 -25.52
CA ASP A 122 -0.21 -5.67 -26.23
C ASP A 122 0.79 -6.43 -25.36
N PRO A 123 1.37 -7.54 -25.85
CA PRO A 123 2.40 -8.28 -25.12
C PRO A 123 3.61 -7.43 -24.74
N ARG A 124 3.80 -6.27 -25.43
CA ARG A 124 4.86 -5.29 -25.16
C ARG A 124 4.52 -4.28 -24.08
N ASN A 125 3.24 -4.18 -23.73
CA ASN A 125 2.76 -3.32 -22.66
C ASN A 125 1.78 -4.13 -21.80
N PRO A 126 2.29 -5.01 -20.93
CA PRO A 126 1.45 -5.82 -20.06
C PRO A 126 0.56 -4.88 -19.22
N PRO A 127 -0.66 -5.30 -18.89
CA PRO A 127 -1.51 -4.53 -18.00
C PRO A 127 -0.74 -4.21 -16.72
N SER A 128 -0.95 -3.00 -16.19
CA SER A 128 -0.35 -2.62 -14.90
C SER A 128 -0.60 -3.76 -13.91
N PRO A 129 0.43 -4.31 -13.28
CA PRO A 129 0.25 -5.45 -12.40
C PRO A 129 -0.77 -5.09 -11.32
N THR A 130 -1.73 -5.95 -11.10
CA THR A 130 -2.64 -5.80 -9.96
C THR A 130 -1.80 -5.76 -8.69
N PRO A 131 -2.00 -4.77 -7.80
CA PRO A 131 -1.24 -4.71 -6.56
C PRO A 131 -1.36 -6.01 -5.77
N VAL A 132 -0.25 -6.46 -5.21
CA VAL A 132 -0.24 -7.60 -4.27
C VAL A 132 -1.12 -7.25 -3.08
N GLY A 133 -1.98 -8.17 -2.67
CA GLY A 133 -2.85 -7.96 -1.50
C GLY A 133 -2.03 -7.85 -0.21
N LEU A 134 -1.95 -6.66 0.36
CA LEU A 134 -1.37 -6.37 1.67
C LEU A 134 -2.48 -6.19 2.71
N SER A 135 -2.16 -6.43 3.98
CA SER A 135 -3.08 -6.09 5.08
C SER A 135 -2.96 -4.60 5.40
N LEU A 136 -4.07 -3.89 5.23
CA LEU A 136 -4.19 -2.46 5.47
C LEU A 136 -5.04 -2.24 6.73
N PRO A 137 -4.44 -1.87 7.87
CA PRO A 137 -5.20 -1.49 9.05
C PRO A 137 -5.89 -0.14 8.81
N GLN A 138 -6.89 0.16 9.66
CA GLN A 138 -7.44 1.51 9.69
C GLN A 138 -6.34 2.49 10.11
N PRO A 139 -6.19 3.65 9.45
CA PRO A 139 -5.13 4.60 9.79
C PRO A 139 -5.38 5.26 11.14
N ASP A 140 -4.31 5.45 11.90
CA ASP A 140 -4.29 6.24 13.13
C ASP A 140 -4.03 7.70 12.77
N CYS A 141 -5.00 8.58 13.04
CA CYS A 141 -4.93 9.99 12.66
C CYS A 141 -5.02 10.91 13.87
N TYR A 142 -4.10 11.87 13.96
CA TYR A 142 -3.92 12.75 15.11
C TYR A 142 -3.95 14.23 14.67
N PRO A 143 -4.94 15.01 15.12
CA PRO A 143 -4.97 16.45 14.89
C PRO A 143 -3.79 17.15 15.57
N THR A 144 -3.24 18.15 14.89
CA THR A 144 -2.17 19.01 15.40
C THR A 144 -2.71 20.36 15.89
N GLN A 145 -1.92 21.06 16.71
CA GLN A 145 -2.34 22.35 17.29
C GLN A 145 -2.54 23.46 16.25
N ASP A 146 -1.85 23.35 15.11
CA ASP A 146 -1.96 24.27 13.97
C ASP A 146 -3.14 23.95 13.03
N GLY A 147 -3.95 22.94 13.36
CA GLY A 147 -5.14 22.54 12.60
C GLY A 147 -4.85 21.59 11.43
N GLY A 148 -3.68 20.98 11.38
CA GLY A 148 -3.36 19.89 10.48
C GLY A 148 -3.70 18.52 11.09
N ILE A 149 -3.45 17.44 10.35
CA ILE A 149 -3.66 16.05 10.81
C ILE A 149 -2.51 15.18 10.32
N TRP A 150 -1.80 14.53 11.25
CA TRP A 150 -0.94 13.39 10.93
C TRP A 150 -1.75 12.11 10.88
N CYS A 151 -1.58 11.33 9.81
CA CYS A 151 -2.14 9.98 9.71
C CYS A 151 -1.04 8.96 9.45
N PHE A 152 -1.11 7.85 10.15
CA PHE A 152 -0.16 6.74 10.07
C PHE A 152 -0.89 5.43 9.79
N ALA A 153 -0.19 4.48 9.17
CA ALA A 153 -0.62 3.09 9.06
C ALA A 153 0.60 2.17 9.06
N LEU A 154 0.47 1.00 9.66
CA LEU A 154 1.49 -0.04 9.63
C LEU A 154 0.99 -1.17 8.73
N LEU A 155 1.46 -1.21 7.48
CA LEU A 155 1.15 -2.26 6.53
C LEU A 155 1.77 -3.58 6.96
N ILE A 156 1.07 -4.68 6.68
CA ILE A 156 1.57 -6.03 6.92
C ILE A 156 1.57 -6.78 5.59
N ASN A 157 2.67 -7.44 5.28
CA ASN A 157 2.78 -8.33 4.14
C ASN A 157 2.39 -9.77 4.54
N PRO A 158 1.19 -10.25 4.24
CA PRO A 158 0.78 -11.62 4.57
C PRO A 158 1.31 -12.66 3.57
N GLN A 159 2.06 -12.22 2.53
CA GLN A 159 2.58 -13.10 1.50
C GLN A 159 3.83 -13.85 2.00
N THR A 160 4.19 -14.90 1.28
CA THR A 160 5.42 -15.69 1.51
C THR A 160 6.61 -15.18 0.70
N PHE A 161 6.47 -14.04 0.04
CA PHE A 161 7.49 -13.39 -0.78
C PHE A 161 7.55 -11.89 -0.46
N ASP A 162 8.67 -11.28 -0.77
CA ASP A 162 8.91 -9.87 -0.57
C ASP A 162 8.15 -9.00 -1.59
N VAL A 163 7.81 -7.80 -1.19
CA VAL A 163 7.09 -6.83 -1.99
C VAL A 163 7.85 -5.52 -2.03
N GLU A 164 7.81 -4.81 -3.17
CA GLU A 164 8.42 -3.49 -3.34
C GLU A 164 7.46 -2.50 -4.02
N GLY A 165 7.88 -1.23 -4.11
CA GLY A 165 7.11 -0.19 -4.80
C GLY A 165 5.73 0.03 -4.17
N VAL A 166 5.65 -0.06 -2.84
CA VAL A 166 4.41 0.13 -2.11
C VAL A 166 4.03 1.61 -2.10
N SER A 167 2.80 1.90 -2.51
CA SER A 167 2.20 3.21 -2.31
C SER A 167 0.73 3.08 -1.96
N ALA A 168 0.20 4.04 -1.23
CA ALA A 168 -1.19 4.07 -0.82
C ALA A 168 -1.74 5.49 -0.85
N VAL A 169 -3.05 5.64 -0.85
CA VAL A 169 -3.73 6.91 -0.67
C VAL A 169 -4.49 6.91 0.64
N PHE A 170 -4.25 7.92 1.46
CA PHE A 170 -5.05 8.21 2.65
C PHE A 170 -6.17 9.17 2.26
N ARG A 171 -7.38 8.91 2.79
CA ARG A 171 -8.53 9.78 2.59
C ARG A 171 -9.15 10.13 3.94
N LEU A 172 -9.46 11.42 4.10
CA LEU A 172 -10.26 11.92 5.20
C LEU A 172 -11.60 12.38 4.62
N TYR A 173 -12.68 11.79 5.08
CA TYR A 173 -14.03 12.20 4.76
C TYR A 173 -14.54 13.14 5.84
N ASP A 174 -14.74 14.40 5.52
CA ASP A 174 -15.30 15.38 6.44
C ASP A 174 -16.80 15.13 6.64
N ARG A 175 -17.20 14.83 7.87
CA ARG A 175 -18.60 14.55 8.22
C ARG A 175 -19.50 15.77 8.15
N GLN A 176 -18.94 16.99 8.23
CA GLN A 176 -19.71 18.22 8.21
C GLN A 176 -19.98 18.70 6.78
N SER A 177 -18.95 18.77 5.95
CA SER A 177 -19.05 19.28 4.60
C SER A 177 -19.27 18.22 3.54
N GLY A 178 -18.99 16.93 3.85
CA GLY A 178 -18.99 15.84 2.89
C GLY A 178 -17.77 15.86 1.95
N GLN A 179 -16.81 16.74 2.18
CA GLN A 179 -15.60 16.86 1.36
C GLN A 179 -14.63 15.72 1.65
N ILE A 180 -13.91 15.27 0.62
CA ILE A 180 -12.84 14.27 0.74
C ILE A 180 -11.50 14.96 0.55
N PHE A 181 -10.61 14.76 1.53
CA PHE A 181 -9.20 15.15 1.45
C PHE A 181 -8.39 13.90 1.17
N SER A 182 -7.46 13.97 0.23
CA SER A 182 -6.65 12.81 -0.18
C SER A 182 -5.17 13.17 -0.20
N GLN A 183 -4.32 12.25 0.29
CA GLN A 183 -2.86 12.36 0.24
C GLN A 183 -2.25 11.01 -0.12
N ASN A 184 -1.32 11.02 -1.06
CA ASN A 184 -0.53 9.83 -1.39
C ASN A 184 0.56 9.62 -0.34
N ALA A 185 0.76 8.36 0.03
CA ALA A 185 1.75 7.93 1.00
C ALA A 185 2.76 7.00 0.34
N TYR A 186 4.01 7.24 0.67
CA TYR A 186 5.14 6.40 0.28
C TYR A 186 5.88 6.00 1.55
N PRO A 187 6.22 4.72 1.73
CA PRO A 187 6.98 4.29 2.89
C PRO A 187 8.42 4.81 2.82
N PRO A 188 9.10 4.95 3.97
CA PRO A 188 10.50 5.34 4.00
C PRO A 188 11.46 4.26 3.48
N LEU A 189 11.02 3.02 3.40
CA LEU A 189 11.73 1.87 2.84
C LEU A 189 10.95 1.35 1.64
N ASN A 190 11.65 0.83 0.65
CA ASN A 190 11.01 0.32 -0.57
C ASN A 190 10.68 -1.17 -0.49
N ARG A 191 11.46 -1.97 0.26
CA ARG A 191 11.25 -3.41 0.47
C ARG A 191 10.35 -3.67 1.66
N LEU A 192 9.31 -4.46 1.46
CA LEU A 192 8.46 -5.03 2.50
C LEU A 192 8.65 -6.55 2.53
N PRO A 193 9.43 -7.09 3.47
CA PRO A 193 9.72 -8.51 3.55
C PRO A 193 8.47 -9.37 3.75
N ALA A 194 8.56 -10.66 3.39
CA ALA A 194 7.54 -11.65 3.69
C ALA A 194 7.22 -11.70 5.18
N GLY A 195 5.95 -11.61 5.55
CA GLY A 195 5.51 -11.54 6.95
C GLY A 195 5.93 -10.26 7.69
N GLY A 196 6.62 -9.33 7.01
CA GLY A 196 7.11 -8.08 7.59
C GLY A 196 6.07 -6.96 7.64
N VAL A 197 6.52 -5.81 8.16
CA VAL A 197 5.71 -4.60 8.30
C VAL A 197 6.39 -3.41 7.63
N LEU A 198 5.59 -2.41 7.21
CA LEU A 198 6.10 -1.19 6.60
C LEU A 198 5.22 0.01 7.00
N PRO A 199 5.81 1.09 7.59
CA PRO A 199 5.05 2.24 8.00
C PRO A 199 4.72 3.15 6.82
N LEU A 200 3.52 3.71 6.83
CA LEU A 200 3.11 4.85 6.02
C LEU A 200 2.78 6.04 6.92
N ALA A 201 3.11 7.22 6.47
CA ALA A 201 2.82 8.47 7.16
C ALA A 201 2.46 9.55 6.15
N VAL A 202 1.42 10.35 6.46
CA VAL A 202 1.04 11.52 5.68
C VAL A 202 0.62 12.65 6.60
N PHE A 203 0.79 13.87 6.11
CA PHE A 203 0.32 15.07 6.78
C PHE A 203 -0.70 15.80 5.92
N PHE A 204 -1.91 16.00 6.45
CA PHE A 204 -2.91 16.87 5.87
C PHE A 204 -2.73 18.27 6.42
N SER A 205 -2.32 19.19 5.53
CA SER A 205 -2.08 20.60 5.90
C SER A 205 -3.36 21.32 6.31
N PRO A 206 -3.26 22.31 7.19
CA PRO A 206 -4.40 23.17 7.52
C PRO A 206 -4.95 23.95 6.29
N PRO A 207 -6.28 24.18 6.21
CA PRO A 207 -7.30 23.71 7.12
C PRO A 207 -7.67 22.25 6.87
N ALA A 208 -7.58 21.41 7.89
CA ALA A 208 -8.00 20.00 7.82
C ALA A 208 -9.34 19.81 8.56
N PRO A 209 -10.13 18.74 8.24
CA PRO A 209 -11.43 18.53 8.83
C PRO A 209 -11.33 18.23 10.34
N VAL A 210 -12.23 18.80 11.14
CA VAL A 210 -12.25 18.57 12.59
C VAL A 210 -12.96 17.25 12.95
N GLN A 211 -14.00 16.89 12.18
CA GLN A 211 -14.75 15.64 12.34
C GLN A 211 -14.67 14.85 11.04
N PHE A 212 -13.94 13.75 11.06
CA PHE A 212 -13.67 12.97 9.88
C PHE A 212 -13.71 11.46 10.12
N ASP A 213 -13.92 10.72 9.04
CA ASP A 213 -13.60 9.31 8.92
C ASP A 213 -12.33 9.17 8.08
N ALA A 214 -11.40 8.35 8.56
CA ALA A 214 -10.15 8.10 7.86
C ALA A 214 -10.18 6.73 7.17
N GLY A 215 -9.62 6.66 5.96
CA GLY A 215 -9.46 5.44 5.19
C GLY A 215 -8.12 5.41 4.46
N ILE A 216 -7.68 4.21 4.09
CA ILE A 216 -6.47 3.98 3.31
C ILE A 216 -6.77 2.98 2.20
N GLU A 217 -6.22 3.22 1.02
CA GLU A 217 -6.33 2.34 -0.14
C GLU A 217 -4.97 2.13 -0.77
N LEU A 218 -4.62 0.87 -1.07
CA LEU A 218 -3.38 0.50 -1.74
C LEU A 218 -3.44 0.91 -3.21
N LEU A 219 -2.41 1.59 -3.68
CA LEU A 219 -2.27 1.98 -5.08
C LEU A 219 -1.33 1.03 -5.83
N THR A 220 -0.17 0.76 -5.25
CA THR A 220 0.84 -0.13 -5.84
C THR A 220 1.45 -1.04 -4.78
N ALA A 221 1.80 -2.24 -5.18
CA ALA A 221 2.60 -3.21 -4.45
C ALA A 221 3.03 -4.29 -5.43
N LEU A 222 4.32 -4.47 -5.66
CA LEU A 222 4.86 -5.36 -6.67
C LEU A 222 5.64 -6.50 -6.00
N PRO A 223 5.50 -7.74 -6.48
CA PRO A 223 6.31 -8.82 -5.96
C PRO A 223 7.77 -8.64 -6.37
N ILE A 224 8.70 -8.92 -5.47
CA ILE A 224 10.13 -8.98 -5.79
C ILE A 224 10.44 -10.39 -6.30
N PRO A 225 11.02 -10.56 -7.50
CA PRO A 225 11.47 -11.85 -7.98
C PRO A 225 12.50 -12.48 -7.03
N PRO A 226 12.44 -13.79 -6.76
CA PRO A 226 13.37 -14.44 -5.81
C PRO A 226 14.86 -14.30 -6.15
N GLU A 227 15.17 -14.16 -7.45
CA GLU A 227 16.53 -13.97 -7.95
C GLU A 227 16.99 -12.51 -7.93
N SER A 228 16.17 -11.60 -7.45
CA SER A 228 16.50 -10.16 -7.43
C SER A 228 17.63 -9.87 -6.46
N LYS A 229 18.64 -9.14 -6.97
CA LYS A 229 19.79 -8.64 -6.19
C LYS A 229 19.67 -7.15 -5.84
N ARG A 230 18.45 -6.59 -5.90
CA ARG A 230 18.21 -5.16 -5.65
C ARG A 230 18.37 -4.77 -4.19
N TYR A 231 18.31 -5.72 -3.28
CA TYR A 231 18.41 -5.50 -1.84
C TYR A 231 19.44 -6.45 -1.25
N GLN A 232 20.23 -5.93 -0.34
CA GLN A 232 21.14 -6.70 0.49
C GLN A 232 20.46 -6.99 1.84
N GLU A 233 20.73 -8.16 2.41
CA GLU A 233 20.29 -8.47 3.77
C GLU A 233 21.11 -7.66 4.77
N VAL A 234 20.43 -6.95 5.65
CA VAL A 234 21.04 -6.09 6.67
C VAL A 234 20.52 -6.46 8.05
N GLU A 235 21.45 -6.62 8.99
CA GLU A 235 21.16 -6.86 10.40
C GLU A 235 21.21 -5.54 11.18
N ILE A 236 20.21 -5.34 12.04
CA ILE A 236 20.16 -4.21 12.96
C ILE A 236 20.53 -4.70 14.35
N THR A 237 21.62 -4.17 14.89
CA THR A 237 21.93 -4.30 16.32
C THR A 237 21.45 -3.04 17.04
N ARG A 238 20.58 -3.22 18.03
CA ARG A 238 20.11 -2.13 18.88
C ARG A 238 21.09 -1.97 20.04
N ASP A 239 21.69 -0.79 20.14
CA ASP A 239 22.60 -0.49 21.24
C ASP A 239 21.82 0.12 22.40
N GLU A 240 20.95 1.11 22.10
CA GLU A 240 20.22 1.86 23.12
C GLU A 240 18.91 2.44 22.57
N ILE A 241 17.84 2.35 23.36
CA ILE A 241 16.59 3.10 23.14
C ILE A 241 16.23 3.80 24.44
N ASN A 242 16.33 5.13 24.46
CA ASN A 242 15.97 5.96 25.58
C ASN A 242 14.67 6.68 25.31
N LEU A 243 13.67 6.45 26.14
CA LEU A 243 12.44 7.22 26.14
C LEU A 243 12.61 8.44 27.07
N SER A 244 12.12 9.61 26.63
CA SER A 244 12.00 10.76 27.53
C SER A 244 11.04 10.47 28.69
N GLU A 245 11.16 11.18 29.80
CA GLU A 245 10.33 10.97 31.00
C GLU A 245 8.83 11.10 30.72
N ASP A 246 8.47 11.98 29.79
CA ASP A 246 7.09 12.20 29.33
C ASP A 246 6.65 11.23 28.22
N GLY A 247 7.56 10.40 27.71
CA GLY A 247 7.33 9.47 26.62
C GLY A 247 7.12 10.14 25.25
N LEU A 248 7.41 11.44 25.11
CA LEU A 248 7.17 12.17 23.87
C LEU A 248 8.27 12.01 22.84
N LEU A 249 9.42 11.49 23.24
CA LEU A 249 10.59 11.27 22.41
C LEU A 249 11.21 9.90 22.68
N ALA A 250 11.57 9.20 21.61
CA ALA A 250 12.50 8.07 21.67
C ALA A 250 13.81 8.44 20.97
N ASP A 251 14.91 8.38 21.70
CA ASP A 251 16.28 8.52 21.20
C ASP A 251 16.84 7.11 20.95
N VAL A 252 17.13 6.79 19.69
CA VAL A 252 17.48 5.44 19.24
C VAL A 252 18.87 5.42 18.65
N LYS A 253 19.74 4.59 19.20
CA LYS A 253 21.08 4.33 18.70
C LYS A 253 21.23 2.86 18.38
N GLY A 254 22.01 2.57 17.37
CA GLY A 254 22.29 1.21 16.95
C GLY A 254 23.34 1.18 15.86
N SER A 255 23.54 0.00 15.35
CA SER A 255 24.48 -0.25 14.26
C SER A 255 23.91 -1.23 13.26
N LEU A 256 24.38 -1.13 12.03
CA LEU A 256 23.98 -1.93 10.88
C LEU A 256 25.18 -2.72 10.38
N ARG A 257 24.93 -3.95 9.94
CA ARG A 257 25.90 -4.80 9.29
C ARG A 257 25.23 -5.54 8.13
N LEU A 258 25.93 -5.70 7.01
CA LEU A 258 25.44 -6.56 5.93
C LEU A 258 25.56 -8.03 6.33
N ASN A 259 24.51 -8.80 6.03
CA ASN A 259 24.54 -10.24 6.09
C ASN A 259 24.86 -10.75 4.68
N GLY A 260 26.12 -11.09 4.38
CA GLY A 260 26.51 -11.50 3.04
C GLY A 260 27.95 -11.91 2.93
N GLU A 261 28.42 -11.99 1.70
CA GLU A 261 29.82 -12.26 1.38
C GLU A 261 30.69 -11.08 1.78
N GLU A 262 31.98 -11.33 2.02
CA GLU A 262 32.96 -10.33 2.50
C GLU A 262 33.08 -9.11 1.54
N ASP A 263 32.78 -9.31 0.27
CA ASP A 263 32.75 -8.27 -0.78
C ASP A 263 31.37 -7.62 -0.99
N ALA A 264 30.34 -7.97 -0.18
CA ALA A 264 29.05 -7.33 -0.26
C ALA A 264 29.17 -5.81 -0.01
N ALA A 265 28.40 -5.04 -0.78
CA ALA A 265 28.39 -3.59 -0.66
C ALA A 265 26.97 -3.05 -0.81
N ALA A 266 26.61 -2.04 -0.03
CA ALA A 266 25.39 -1.29 -0.17
C ALA A 266 25.71 0.20 -0.29
N GLY A 267 25.32 0.81 -1.41
CA GLY A 267 25.51 2.24 -1.66
C GLY A 267 24.53 3.12 -0.90
N VAL A 268 23.34 2.57 -0.60
CA VAL A 268 22.30 3.26 0.17
C VAL A 268 21.84 2.37 1.30
N VAL A 269 21.85 2.91 2.52
CA VAL A 269 21.34 2.21 3.71
C VAL A 269 20.37 3.14 4.43
N ILE A 270 19.17 2.63 4.70
CA ILE A 270 18.10 3.39 5.34
C ILE A 270 17.61 2.63 6.58
N VAL A 271 17.39 3.35 7.67
CA VAL A 271 16.72 2.84 8.87
C VAL A 271 15.43 3.62 9.07
N ALA A 272 14.35 2.92 9.35
CA ALA A 272 13.10 3.52 9.79
C ALA A 272 12.78 3.08 11.23
N ALA A 273 12.40 4.05 12.05
CA ALA A 273 11.87 3.81 13.39
C ALA A 273 10.37 4.11 13.41
N VAL A 274 9.61 3.16 13.92
CA VAL A 274 8.16 3.26 14.10
C VAL A 274 7.87 3.29 15.60
N ALA A 275 7.37 4.41 16.08
CA ALA A 275 6.97 4.58 17.47
C ALA A 275 5.53 4.12 17.68
N LEU A 276 5.30 3.30 18.69
CA LEU A 276 4.01 2.74 19.04
C LEU A 276 3.64 3.14 20.46
N ASP A 277 2.35 3.38 20.69
CA ASP A 277 1.77 3.61 22.02
C ASP A 277 1.37 2.29 22.73
N ALA A 278 0.73 2.42 23.89
CA ALA A 278 0.30 1.28 24.70
C ALA A 278 -0.83 0.43 24.07
N GLN A 279 -1.47 0.93 23.02
CA GLN A 279 -2.49 0.24 22.22
C GLN A 279 -1.95 -0.29 20.89
N ASP A 280 -0.61 -0.32 20.72
CA ASP A 280 0.08 -0.68 19.47
C ASP A 280 -0.30 0.20 18.26
N ARG A 281 -0.79 1.42 18.48
CA ARG A 281 -1.07 2.38 17.43
C ARG A 281 0.21 3.13 17.05
N VAL A 282 0.37 3.41 15.75
CA VAL A 282 1.51 4.19 15.28
C VAL A 282 1.32 5.65 15.68
N VAL A 283 2.25 6.17 16.47
CA VAL A 283 2.25 7.57 16.94
C VAL A 283 3.38 8.41 16.38
N GLY A 284 4.31 7.81 15.67
CA GLY A 284 5.40 8.50 15.02
C GLY A 284 6.22 7.59 14.11
N VAL A 285 6.75 8.17 13.05
CA VAL A 285 7.65 7.50 12.09
C VAL A 285 8.81 8.43 11.78
N ARG A 286 10.02 7.90 11.79
CA ARG A 286 11.22 8.64 11.40
C ARG A 286 12.16 7.72 10.63
N SER A 287 12.78 8.24 9.59
CA SER A 287 13.85 7.56 8.87
C SER A 287 15.18 8.29 8.99
N TRP A 288 16.24 7.52 8.89
CA TRP A 288 17.63 7.95 8.78
C TRP A 288 18.23 7.24 7.57
N ALA A 289 18.99 7.96 6.78
CA ALA A 289 19.73 7.41 5.65
C ALA A 289 21.23 7.69 5.84
N SER A 290 22.05 6.71 5.48
CA SER A 290 23.50 6.88 5.51
C SER A 290 23.96 7.75 4.35
N ASP A 291 24.93 8.59 4.60
CA ASP A 291 25.72 9.33 3.61
C ASP A 291 26.96 8.55 3.15
N GLN A 292 27.20 7.36 3.72
CA GLN A 292 28.33 6.50 3.44
C GLN A 292 27.85 5.11 3.04
N PRO A 293 28.53 4.45 2.10
CA PRO A 293 28.23 3.07 1.76
C PRO A 293 28.60 2.14 2.94
N LEU A 294 27.86 1.04 3.06
CA LEU A 294 28.15 -0.03 4.00
C LEU A 294 28.85 -1.17 3.24
N MET A 295 30.04 -1.56 3.68
CA MET A 295 30.88 -2.54 3.01
C MET A 295 31.08 -3.77 3.89
N GLY A 296 30.83 -4.95 3.34
CA GLY A 296 31.22 -6.24 3.91
C GLY A 296 30.94 -6.39 5.40
N GLU A 297 32.00 -6.70 6.16
CA GLU A 297 31.92 -6.88 7.62
C GLU A 297 31.92 -5.58 8.42
N GLN A 298 31.91 -4.42 7.78
CA GLN A 298 31.89 -3.15 8.47
C GLN A 298 30.58 -2.97 9.25
N THR A 299 30.70 -2.26 10.36
CA THR A 299 29.56 -1.84 11.17
C THR A 299 29.31 -0.36 10.96
N LEU A 300 28.10 0.01 10.58
CA LEU A 300 27.68 1.38 10.34
C LEU A 300 26.80 1.85 11.51
N PRO A 301 27.25 2.77 12.37
CA PRO A 301 26.42 3.29 13.45
C PRO A 301 25.34 4.23 12.90
N PHE A 302 24.17 4.21 13.53
CA PHE A 302 23.12 5.16 13.28
C PHE A 302 22.56 5.75 14.58
N HIS A 303 22.03 6.96 14.46
CA HIS A 303 21.35 7.64 15.54
C HIS A 303 20.14 8.39 14.97
N LEU A 304 18.96 8.15 15.53
CA LEU A 304 17.75 8.84 15.12
C LEU A 304 16.85 9.14 16.32
N ARG A 305 16.02 10.16 16.18
CA ARG A 305 15.03 10.56 17.18
C ARG A 305 13.66 10.52 16.56
N VAL A 306 12.75 9.81 17.21
CA VAL A 306 11.35 9.79 16.79
C VAL A 306 10.47 10.44 17.86
N TYR A 307 9.64 11.38 17.41
CA TYR A 307 8.70 12.11 18.25
C TYR A 307 7.29 11.53 18.05
N THR A 308 6.51 11.53 19.13
CA THR A 308 5.10 11.18 19.02
C THR A 308 4.28 12.36 18.51
N SER A 309 3.22 12.04 17.77
CA SER A 309 2.20 13.00 17.34
C SER A 309 0.96 13.00 18.27
N SER A 310 0.93 12.13 19.29
CA SER A 310 -0.22 11.96 20.18
C SER A 310 0.19 11.43 21.55
N SER A 311 -0.12 10.15 21.82
CA SER A 311 0.11 9.47 23.09
C SER A 311 1.60 9.12 23.30
N PRO A 312 2.02 8.89 24.55
CA PRO A 312 3.40 8.50 24.86
C PRO A 312 3.84 7.24 24.12
N ILE A 313 5.09 7.25 23.70
CA ILE A 313 5.77 6.11 23.07
C ILE A 313 6.04 5.05 24.15
N VAL A 314 5.66 3.81 23.87
CA VAL A 314 5.93 2.65 24.73
C VAL A 314 6.92 1.71 24.06
N ARG A 315 6.89 1.62 22.74
CA ARG A 315 7.72 0.70 21.97
C ARG A 315 8.17 1.32 20.65
N VAL A 316 9.38 0.95 20.20
CA VAL A 316 9.90 1.32 18.89
C VAL A 316 10.25 0.06 18.11
N ILE A 317 9.73 -0.03 16.87
CA ILE A 317 10.14 -1.01 15.88
C ILE A 317 11.19 -0.37 14.99
N LEU A 318 12.27 -1.09 14.72
CA LEU A 318 13.32 -0.69 13.78
C LEU A 318 13.25 -1.58 12.54
N LEU A 319 13.29 -0.94 11.40
CA LEU A 319 13.35 -1.58 10.08
C LEU A 319 14.55 -1.01 9.33
N ALA A 320 15.20 -1.82 8.52
CA ALA A 320 16.29 -1.34 7.69
C ALA A 320 16.21 -1.91 6.27
N GLU A 321 16.83 -1.18 5.35
CA GLU A 321 16.97 -1.55 3.96
C GLU A 321 18.37 -1.18 3.49
N ALA A 322 19.00 -2.06 2.74
CA ALA A 322 20.30 -1.84 2.12
C ALA A 322 20.19 -2.12 0.60
N ILE A 323 20.61 -1.14 -0.21
CA ILE A 323 20.55 -1.17 -1.67
C ILE A 323 21.99 -1.09 -2.19
N PRO A 324 22.42 -2.02 -3.09
CA PRO A 324 23.75 -2.07 -3.68
C PRO A 324 24.20 -0.78 -4.35
#